data_511d99969f51eff96b34d18289f93663
#
_entry.id   511d99969f51eff96b34d18289f93663
#
_cell.length_a   1.000
_cell.length_b   1.000
_cell.length_c   1.000
_cell.angle_alpha   90.00
_cell.angle_beta   90.00
_cell.angle_gamma   90.00
#
_symmetry.space_group_name_H-M   'P 1'
#
loop_
_entity.id
_entity.type
_entity.pdbx_description
1 polymer ?
#
loop_
_entity_poly.entity_id
_entity_poly.type
_entity_poly.pdbx_seq_one_letter_code
_entity_poly.pdbx_strand_id
1 'polypeptide(L)'
;KACLAKLDGDAVAYTTAWAMDDLDDVRAALGYEQINLYGGSYGPTAAQVYMQRHAEHVRTATFTSASLLDVPLFEWMPRSSQQALEVVFRRCEADGACSAAFPNVRAEFAALLARVDSGAVQLPARDPDTGQALTLTRAAFNNGLHNKLLMDTQTQRLLPRLIHAAYGDDW
;
A
#
# COMPACT_ATOMS: atom_id res chain seq x y z
N LYS A 1 -4.79 -26.49 2.39
CA LYS A 1 -4.54 -27.92 2.01
C LYS A 1 -5.62 -28.46 1.07
N ALA A 2 -6.91 -28.28 1.36
CA ALA A 2 -8.01 -28.79 0.53
C ALA A 2 -8.05 -28.16 -0.89
N CYS A 3 -7.63 -26.91 -1.04
CA CYS A 3 -7.57 -26.22 -2.33
C CYS A 3 -6.44 -26.80 -3.20
N LEU A 4 -5.24 -26.99 -2.61
CA LEU A 4 -4.09 -27.57 -3.33
C LEU A 4 -4.37 -29.00 -3.82
N ALA A 5 -5.16 -29.80 -3.08
CA ALA A 5 -5.53 -31.15 -3.48
C ALA A 5 -6.50 -31.20 -4.68
N LYS A 6 -7.07 -30.07 -5.08
CA LYS A 6 -7.99 -29.94 -6.24
C LYS A 6 -7.33 -29.31 -7.46
N LEU A 7 -6.09 -28.86 -7.35
CA LEU A 7 -5.35 -28.30 -8.48
C LEU A 7 -4.88 -29.46 -9.37
N ASP A 8 -5.23 -29.37 -10.64
CA ASP A 8 -4.72 -30.26 -11.70
C ASP A 8 -3.45 -29.60 -12.26
N GLY A 9 -2.32 -29.84 -11.60
CA GLY A 9 -1.03 -29.29 -11.97
C GLY A 9 -0.10 -29.01 -10.78
N ASP A 10 1.18 -28.79 -11.07
CA ASP A 10 2.18 -28.44 -10.07
C ASP A 10 2.09 -26.95 -9.70
N ALA A 11 1.59 -26.67 -8.48
CA ALA A 11 1.46 -25.30 -7.98
C ALA A 11 2.81 -24.52 -7.94
N VAL A 12 3.95 -25.24 -7.89
CA VAL A 12 5.29 -24.63 -7.89
C VAL A 12 5.65 -24.03 -9.25
N ALA A 13 5.03 -24.50 -10.34
CA ALA A 13 5.23 -23.97 -11.68
C ALA A 13 4.56 -22.57 -11.89
N TYR A 14 3.59 -22.20 -11.06
CA TYR A 14 2.88 -20.91 -11.21
C TYR A 14 3.70 -19.75 -10.63
N THR A 15 4.82 -19.46 -11.27
CA THR A 15 5.70 -18.33 -10.93
C THR A 15 5.66 -17.26 -12.00
N THR A 16 6.05 -16.01 -11.64
CA THR A 16 6.18 -14.92 -12.62
C THR A 16 7.15 -15.27 -13.74
N ALA A 17 8.25 -15.96 -13.44
CA ALA A 17 9.23 -16.34 -14.43
C ALA A 17 8.63 -17.27 -15.51
N TRP A 18 7.93 -18.33 -15.11
CA TRP A 18 7.25 -19.22 -16.03
C TRP A 18 6.16 -18.51 -16.83
N ALA A 19 5.36 -17.66 -16.19
CA ALA A 19 4.34 -16.89 -16.91
C ALA A 19 4.94 -15.93 -17.95
N MET A 20 6.15 -15.44 -17.74
CA MET A 20 6.84 -14.59 -18.73
C MET A 20 7.46 -15.40 -19.86
N ASP A 21 7.87 -16.63 -19.62
CA ASP A 21 8.26 -17.56 -20.68
C ASP A 21 7.04 -17.94 -21.54
N ASP A 22 5.91 -18.27 -20.92
CA ASP A 22 4.65 -18.53 -21.65
C ASP A 22 4.22 -17.32 -22.50
N LEU A 23 4.40 -16.08 -21.99
CA LEU A 23 4.13 -14.87 -22.76
C LEU A 23 5.02 -14.76 -24.00
N ASP A 24 6.30 -15.14 -23.87
CA ASP A 24 7.22 -15.13 -25.01
C ASP A 24 6.87 -16.20 -26.05
N ASP A 25 6.43 -17.37 -25.60
CA ASP A 25 5.91 -18.41 -26.50
C ASP A 25 4.67 -17.92 -27.26
N VAL A 26 3.76 -17.22 -26.59
CA VAL A 26 2.59 -16.60 -27.24
C VAL A 26 3.01 -15.53 -28.24
N ARG A 27 3.99 -14.66 -27.91
CA ARG A 27 4.55 -13.68 -28.84
C ARG A 27 5.07 -14.37 -30.11
N ALA A 28 5.87 -15.43 -29.93
CA ALA A 28 6.45 -16.19 -31.03
C ALA A 28 5.37 -16.88 -31.90
N ALA A 29 4.38 -17.51 -31.28
CA ALA A 29 3.26 -18.16 -31.96
C ALA A 29 2.42 -17.17 -32.79
N LEU A 30 2.33 -15.90 -32.36
CA LEU A 30 1.66 -14.83 -33.10
C LEU A 30 2.56 -14.18 -34.18
N GLY A 31 3.82 -14.58 -34.29
CA GLY A 31 4.75 -14.09 -35.29
C GLY A 31 5.30 -12.68 -35.02
N TYR A 32 5.23 -12.19 -33.80
CA TYR A 32 5.80 -10.90 -33.46
C TYR A 32 7.29 -11.04 -33.12
N GLU A 33 8.14 -10.25 -33.79
CA GLU A 33 9.56 -10.16 -33.45
C GLU A 33 9.77 -9.48 -32.09
N GLN A 34 9.06 -8.38 -31.87
CA GLN A 34 9.10 -7.61 -30.63
C GLN A 34 7.70 -7.16 -30.22
N ILE A 35 7.50 -6.97 -28.90
CA ILE A 35 6.25 -6.47 -28.32
C ILE A 35 6.48 -5.21 -27.47
N ASN A 36 5.41 -4.44 -27.29
CA ASN A 36 5.37 -3.36 -26.33
C ASN A 36 4.78 -3.86 -25.02
N LEU A 37 5.45 -3.58 -23.91
CA LEU A 37 4.97 -3.91 -22.58
C LEU A 37 4.26 -2.68 -21.97
N TYR A 38 3.05 -2.90 -21.47
CA TYR A 38 2.31 -1.89 -20.71
C TYR A 38 1.78 -2.54 -19.42
N GLY A 39 2.11 -1.97 -18.27
CA GLY A 39 1.73 -2.55 -16.99
C GLY A 39 1.45 -1.54 -15.90
N GLY A 40 0.45 -1.86 -15.07
CA GLY A 40 0.13 -1.18 -13.83
C GLY A 40 0.16 -2.14 -12.64
N SER A 41 0.46 -1.65 -11.43
CA SER A 41 0.50 -2.44 -10.19
C SER A 41 1.48 -3.63 -10.27
N TYR A 42 1.01 -4.86 -10.34
CA TYR A 42 1.85 -6.06 -10.52
C TYR A 42 2.45 -6.16 -11.95
N GLY A 43 1.80 -5.57 -12.96
CA GLY A 43 2.26 -5.61 -14.35
C GLY A 43 3.70 -5.15 -14.55
N PRO A 44 4.17 -4.04 -13.96
CA PRO A 44 5.58 -3.66 -14.00
C PRO A 44 6.55 -4.69 -13.43
N THR A 45 6.17 -5.42 -12.38
CA THR A 45 6.99 -6.52 -11.81
C THR A 45 7.13 -7.64 -12.83
N ALA A 46 6.02 -8.09 -13.42
CA ALA A 46 6.03 -9.10 -14.48
C ALA A 46 6.84 -8.65 -15.70
N ALA A 47 6.64 -7.41 -16.14
CA ALA A 47 7.37 -6.86 -17.28
C ALA A 47 8.89 -6.74 -17.04
N GLN A 48 9.33 -6.39 -15.81
CA GLN A 48 10.74 -6.41 -15.46
C GLN A 48 11.33 -7.83 -15.55
N VAL A 49 10.60 -8.86 -15.11
CA VAL A 49 11.01 -10.26 -15.27
C VAL A 49 11.09 -10.63 -16.76
N TYR A 50 10.09 -10.23 -17.56
CA TYR A 50 10.14 -10.46 -19.02
C TYR A 50 11.36 -9.78 -19.66
N MET A 51 11.63 -8.52 -19.33
CA MET A 51 12.80 -7.79 -19.85
C MET A 51 14.15 -8.42 -19.42
N GLN A 52 14.22 -9.03 -18.23
CA GLN A 52 15.42 -9.74 -17.80
C GLN A 52 15.66 -11.04 -18.58
N ARG A 53 14.60 -11.71 -19.03
CA ARG A 53 14.65 -13.03 -19.66
C ARG A 53 14.63 -12.96 -21.20
N HIS A 54 13.93 -11.97 -21.75
CA HIS A 54 13.62 -11.82 -23.18
C HIS A 54 13.82 -10.37 -23.65
N ALA A 55 14.95 -9.75 -23.27
CA ALA A 55 15.23 -8.33 -23.55
C ALA A 55 15.14 -7.97 -25.04
N GLU A 56 15.61 -8.89 -25.89
CA GLU A 56 15.65 -8.74 -27.34
C GLU A 56 14.26 -8.69 -27.99
N HIS A 57 13.25 -9.23 -27.31
CA HIS A 57 11.86 -9.23 -27.77
C HIS A 57 11.05 -8.02 -27.29
N VAL A 58 11.68 -7.10 -26.57
CA VAL A 58 11.00 -5.88 -26.06
C VAL A 58 11.32 -4.68 -26.94
N ARG A 59 10.29 -4.07 -27.52
CA ARG A 59 10.43 -2.81 -28.25
C ARG A 59 10.32 -1.58 -27.34
N THR A 60 9.31 -1.53 -26.47
CA THR A 60 9.11 -0.48 -25.46
C THR A 60 8.48 -1.04 -24.21
N ALA A 61 8.71 -0.36 -23.08
CA ALA A 61 8.04 -0.69 -21.82
C ALA A 61 7.53 0.60 -21.16
N THR A 62 6.25 0.59 -20.78
CA THR A 62 5.60 1.71 -20.10
C THR A 62 4.95 1.21 -18.81
N PHE A 63 5.33 1.81 -17.67
CA PHE A 63 4.90 1.36 -16.36
C PHE A 63 4.19 2.48 -15.59
N THR A 64 3.12 2.09 -14.89
CA THR A 64 2.45 2.93 -13.91
C THR A 64 2.48 2.24 -12.55
N SER A 65 2.77 2.99 -11.49
CA SER A 65 2.87 2.45 -10.11
C SER A 65 3.86 1.27 -10.01
N ALA A 66 5.05 1.44 -10.62
CA ALA A 66 6.07 0.42 -10.65
C ALA A 66 6.77 0.25 -9.30
N SER A 67 7.06 -0.99 -8.92
CA SER A 67 8.04 -1.36 -7.90
C SER A 67 9.22 -2.05 -8.57
N LEU A 68 10.45 -1.71 -8.15
CA LEU A 68 11.65 -2.38 -8.63
C LEU A 68 11.80 -3.75 -7.99
N LEU A 69 12.31 -4.73 -8.73
CA LEU A 69 12.45 -6.12 -8.25
C LEU A 69 13.43 -6.28 -7.10
N ASP A 70 14.44 -5.42 -7.04
CA ASP A 70 15.49 -5.42 -6.02
C ASP A 70 15.12 -4.62 -4.76
N VAL A 71 13.94 -3.97 -4.75
CA VAL A 71 13.44 -3.22 -3.60
C VAL A 71 12.53 -4.12 -2.75
N PRO A 72 12.90 -4.41 -1.49
CA PRO A 72 12.06 -5.21 -0.60
C PRO A 72 10.81 -4.42 -0.18
N LEU A 73 9.74 -4.56 -0.96
CA LEU A 73 8.51 -3.76 -0.87
C LEU A 73 7.96 -3.67 0.56
N PHE A 74 7.88 -4.81 1.27
CA PHE A 74 7.31 -4.85 2.63
C PHE A 74 8.20 -4.20 3.69
N GLU A 75 9.49 -4.05 3.43
CA GLU A 75 10.39 -3.29 4.30
C GLU A 75 10.26 -1.79 4.03
N TRP A 76 10.11 -1.40 2.76
CA TRP A 76 10.05 0.02 2.37
C TRP A 76 8.68 0.65 2.60
N MET A 77 7.59 -0.09 2.53
CA MET A 77 6.23 0.46 2.75
C MET A 77 6.08 1.18 4.09
N PRO A 78 6.48 0.61 5.25
CA PRO A 78 6.37 1.30 6.53
C PRO A 78 7.23 2.58 6.57
N ARG A 79 8.46 2.54 6.02
CA ARG A 79 9.35 3.69 5.94
C ARG A 79 8.76 4.82 5.09
N SER A 80 8.22 4.47 3.92
CA SER A 80 7.58 5.43 3.01
C SER A 80 6.32 6.05 3.65
N SER A 81 5.52 5.26 4.36
CA SER A 81 4.36 5.75 5.10
C SER A 81 4.75 6.72 6.21
N GLN A 82 5.81 6.41 6.95
CA GLN A 82 6.33 7.30 7.98
C GLN A 82 6.85 8.62 7.36
N GLN A 83 7.57 8.54 6.24
CA GLN A 83 8.03 9.74 5.53
C GLN A 83 6.88 10.60 5.00
N ALA A 84 5.83 9.96 4.47
CA ALA A 84 4.63 10.67 4.00
C ALA A 84 3.93 11.41 5.17
N LEU A 85 3.80 10.76 6.32
CA LEU A 85 3.25 11.39 7.53
C LEU A 85 4.11 12.57 8.00
N GLU A 86 5.44 12.44 7.98
CA GLU A 86 6.36 13.52 8.30
C GLU A 86 6.22 14.72 7.34
N VAL A 87 5.94 14.46 6.06
CA VAL A 87 5.66 15.53 5.09
C VAL A 87 4.36 16.26 5.45
N VAL A 88 3.32 15.55 5.88
CA VAL A 88 2.06 16.15 6.31
C VAL A 88 2.29 17.07 7.51
N PHE A 89 3.01 16.61 8.52
CA PHE A 89 3.33 17.41 9.70
C PHE A 89 4.12 18.68 9.34
N ARG A 90 5.21 18.55 8.57
CA ARG A 90 6.01 19.71 8.14
C ARG A 90 5.20 20.72 7.33
N ARG A 91 4.30 20.26 6.47
CA ARG A 91 3.42 21.15 5.69
C ARG A 91 2.47 21.91 6.59
N CYS A 92 1.88 21.26 7.59
CA CYS A 92 1.00 21.92 8.54
C CYS A 92 1.77 22.93 9.40
N GLU A 93 2.95 22.58 9.88
CA GLU A 93 3.84 23.47 10.66
C GLU A 93 4.28 24.73 9.88
N ALA A 94 4.49 24.57 8.56
CA ALA A 94 4.89 25.67 7.67
C ALA A 94 3.70 26.54 7.20
N ASP A 95 2.47 26.03 7.28
CA ASP A 95 1.26 26.76 6.92
C ASP A 95 0.69 27.49 8.15
N GLY A 96 0.60 28.82 8.10
CA GLY A 96 0.18 29.64 9.24
C GLY A 96 -1.25 29.35 9.72
N ALA A 97 -2.17 28.99 8.81
CA ALA A 97 -3.54 28.66 9.18
C ALA A 97 -3.61 27.27 9.84
N CYS A 98 -2.89 26.30 9.28
CA CYS A 98 -2.83 24.94 9.83
C CYS A 98 -2.14 24.91 11.19
N SER A 99 -0.97 25.55 11.33
CA SER A 99 -0.23 25.60 12.59
C SER A 99 -0.98 26.36 13.70
N ALA A 100 -1.77 27.38 13.35
CA ALA A 100 -2.63 28.07 14.31
C ALA A 100 -3.81 27.20 14.76
N ALA A 101 -4.41 26.41 13.83
CA ALA A 101 -5.53 25.54 14.14
C ALA A 101 -5.11 24.25 14.87
N PHE A 102 -3.92 23.71 14.57
CA PHE A 102 -3.42 22.44 15.08
C PHE A 102 -1.96 22.55 15.59
N PRO A 103 -1.70 23.38 16.61
CA PRO A 103 -0.33 23.70 17.05
C PRO A 103 0.45 22.51 17.61
N ASN A 104 -0.25 21.48 18.07
CA ASN A 104 0.33 20.32 18.75
C ASN A 104 0.12 18.99 18.00
N VAL A 105 -0.18 19.03 16.68
CA VAL A 105 -0.60 17.85 15.93
C VAL A 105 0.34 16.64 16.06
N ARG A 106 1.66 16.85 16.15
CA ARG A 106 2.63 15.75 16.39
C ARG A 106 2.47 15.13 17.76
N ALA A 107 2.33 15.95 18.79
CA ALA A 107 2.16 15.46 20.16
C ALA A 107 0.81 14.75 20.32
N GLU A 108 -0.24 15.28 19.70
CA GLU A 108 -1.57 14.67 19.66
C GLU A 108 -1.52 13.31 18.96
N PHE A 109 -0.81 13.20 17.82
CA PHE A 109 -0.62 11.94 17.12
C PHE A 109 0.14 10.90 17.98
N ALA A 110 1.21 11.32 18.66
CA ALA A 110 1.97 10.43 19.54
C ALA A 110 1.11 9.93 20.72
N ALA A 111 0.32 10.82 21.34
CA ALA A 111 -0.60 10.46 22.41
C ALA A 111 -1.71 9.52 21.92
N LEU A 112 -2.25 9.77 20.73
CA LEU A 112 -3.23 8.89 20.07
C LEU A 112 -2.68 7.50 19.85
N LEU A 113 -1.45 7.38 19.34
CA LEU A 113 -0.76 6.08 19.16
C LEU A 113 -0.60 5.35 20.50
N ALA A 114 -0.20 6.03 21.57
CA ALA A 114 -0.06 5.44 22.90
C ALA A 114 -1.42 4.93 23.44
N ARG A 115 -2.51 5.65 23.17
CA ARG A 115 -3.87 5.21 23.53
C ARG A 115 -4.29 3.97 22.74
N VAL A 116 -3.99 3.92 21.44
CA VAL A 116 -4.24 2.73 20.60
C VAL A 116 -3.46 1.53 21.12
N ASP A 117 -2.18 1.72 21.47
CA ASP A 117 -1.33 0.63 21.99
C ASP A 117 -1.79 0.09 23.34
N SER A 118 -2.36 0.93 24.17
CA SER A 118 -2.93 0.49 25.47
C SER A 118 -4.26 -0.25 25.34
N GLY A 119 -4.86 -0.32 24.16
CA GLY A 119 -6.18 -0.88 23.92
C GLY A 119 -7.33 -0.02 24.46
N ALA A 120 -7.06 1.24 24.81
CA ALA A 120 -8.05 2.12 25.41
C ALA A 120 -9.08 2.69 24.40
N VAL A 121 -8.80 2.59 23.07
CA VAL A 121 -9.67 3.17 22.06
C VAL A 121 -10.73 2.15 21.66
N GLN A 122 -11.99 2.42 22.06
CA GLN A 122 -13.15 1.66 21.66
C GLN A 122 -13.85 2.37 20.50
N LEU A 123 -14.15 1.64 19.44
CA LEU A 123 -14.88 2.18 18.29
C LEU A 123 -16.39 2.20 18.58
N PRO A 124 -17.15 3.15 18.01
CA PRO A 124 -18.61 3.13 18.12
C PRO A 124 -19.25 1.93 17.41
N ALA A 125 -18.52 1.30 16.48
CA ALA A 125 -18.95 0.10 15.78
C ALA A 125 -18.84 -1.14 16.67
N ARG A 126 -19.73 -2.09 16.43
CA ARG A 126 -19.73 -3.38 17.11
C ARG A 126 -19.43 -4.51 16.12
N ASP A 127 -18.79 -5.55 16.62
CA ASP A 127 -18.59 -6.78 15.88
C ASP A 127 -19.95 -7.38 15.49
N PRO A 128 -20.21 -7.64 14.20
CA PRO A 128 -21.53 -8.09 13.74
C PRO A 128 -21.90 -9.50 14.21
N ASP A 129 -20.91 -10.35 14.50
CA ASP A 129 -21.13 -11.73 14.89
C ASP A 129 -21.28 -11.89 16.41
N THR A 130 -20.52 -11.11 17.19
CA THR A 130 -20.47 -11.23 18.66
C THR A 130 -21.21 -10.10 19.39
N GLY A 131 -21.50 -8.98 18.71
CA GLY A 131 -22.11 -7.78 19.32
C GLY A 131 -21.18 -7.01 20.26
N GLN A 132 -19.93 -7.45 20.42
CA GLN A 132 -18.95 -6.78 21.30
C GLN A 132 -18.46 -5.48 20.70
N ALA A 133 -18.07 -4.52 21.56
CA ALA A 133 -17.41 -3.30 21.13
C ALA A 133 -16.07 -3.64 20.45
N LEU A 134 -15.80 -2.98 19.31
CA LEU A 134 -14.54 -3.14 18.60
C LEU A 134 -13.47 -2.23 19.21
N THR A 135 -12.35 -2.83 19.60
CA THR A 135 -11.17 -2.09 20.04
C THR A 135 -10.30 -1.77 18.83
N LEU A 136 -9.89 -0.51 18.69
CA LEU A 136 -8.97 -0.11 17.65
C LEU A 136 -7.57 -0.65 17.97
N THR A 137 -7.13 -1.63 17.18
CA THR A 137 -5.79 -2.18 17.29
C THR A 137 -4.77 -1.34 16.53
N ARG A 138 -3.49 -1.41 16.92
CA ARG A 138 -2.39 -0.77 16.18
C ARG A 138 -2.36 -1.18 14.71
N ALA A 139 -2.61 -2.44 14.40
CA ALA A 139 -2.63 -2.94 13.03
C ALA A 139 -3.77 -2.31 12.21
N ALA A 140 -4.98 -2.24 12.77
CA ALA A 140 -6.14 -1.60 12.13
C ALA A 140 -5.91 -0.10 11.93
N PHE A 141 -5.36 0.59 12.94
CA PHE A 141 -5.01 2.00 12.87
C PHE A 141 -4.00 2.27 11.75
N ASN A 142 -2.87 1.56 11.73
CA ASN A 142 -1.83 1.72 10.71
C ASN A 142 -2.34 1.41 9.30
N ASN A 143 -3.17 0.38 9.16
CA ASN A 143 -3.78 0.04 7.87
C ASN A 143 -4.73 1.14 7.38
N GLY A 144 -5.55 1.69 8.26
CA GLY A 144 -6.43 2.81 7.96
C GLY A 144 -5.65 4.06 7.58
N LEU A 145 -4.63 4.42 8.38
CA LEU A 145 -3.76 5.56 8.11
C LEU A 145 -3.06 5.43 6.74
N HIS A 146 -2.45 4.27 6.45
CA HIS A 146 -1.76 4.05 5.19
C HIS A 146 -2.72 4.03 4.01
N ASN A 147 -3.69 3.09 4.00
CA ASN A 147 -4.48 2.79 2.80
C ASN A 147 -5.62 3.79 2.55
N LYS A 148 -6.09 4.49 3.57
CA LYS A 148 -7.24 5.40 3.44
C LYS A 148 -6.84 6.88 3.47
N LEU A 149 -5.81 7.22 4.22
CA LEU A 149 -5.45 8.61 4.48
C LEU A 149 -4.18 9.03 3.74
N LEU A 150 -3.11 8.25 3.77
CA LEU A 150 -1.84 8.63 3.14
C LEU A 150 -1.77 8.35 1.64
N MET A 151 -2.58 7.43 1.11
CA MET A 151 -2.60 7.11 -0.32
C MET A 151 -3.36 8.11 -1.17
N ASP A 152 -4.19 8.97 -0.57
CA ASP A 152 -4.93 10.00 -1.28
C ASP A 152 -4.50 11.41 -0.88
N THR A 153 -4.09 12.21 -1.86
CA THR A 153 -3.58 13.58 -1.65
C THR A 153 -4.63 14.54 -1.09
N GLN A 154 -5.91 14.33 -1.39
CA GLN A 154 -6.97 15.16 -0.82
C GLN A 154 -7.17 14.84 0.66
N THR A 155 -7.18 13.56 1.00
CA THR A 155 -7.33 13.11 2.38
C THR A 155 -6.11 13.47 3.24
N GLN A 156 -4.89 13.48 2.68
CA GLN A 156 -3.69 13.95 3.39
C GLN A 156 -3.84 15.35 3.96
N ARG A 157 -4.55 16.25 3.28
CA ARG A 157 -4.79 17.62 3.73
C ARG A 157 -5.69 17.69 4.98
N LEU A 158 -6.53 16.67 5.18
CA LEU A 158 -7.44 16.57 6.32
C LEU A 158 -6.78 15.91 7.53
N LEU A 159 -5.60 15.27 7.38
CA LEU A 159 -4.96 14.52 8.46
C LEU A 159 -4.75 15.30 9.75
N PRO A 160 -4.27 16.58 9.75
CA PRO A 160 -4.14 17.35 10.99
C PRO A 160 -5.46 17.48 11.74
N ARG A 161 -6.56 17.75 11.02
CA ARG A 161 -7.90 17.85 11.59
C ARG A 161 -8.38 16.50 12.14
N LEU A 162 -8.17 15.41 11.39
CA LEU A 162 -8.58 14.05 11.81
C LEU A 162 -7.82 13.59 13.05
N ILE A 163 -6.52 13.88 13.13
CA ILE A 163 -5.70 13.58 14.32
C ILE A 163 -6.21 14.36 15.52
N HIS A 164 -6.49 15.65 15.35
CA HIS A 164 -6.99 16.50 16.42
C HIS A 164 -8.37 16.04 16.91
N ALA A 165 -9.29 15.71 16.00
CA ALA A 165 -10.61 15.18 16.33
C ALA A 165 -10.51 13.86 17.11
N ALA A 166 -9.74 12.89 16.58
CA ALA A 166 -9.53 11.59 17.24
C ALA A 166 -8.82 11.71 18.60
N TYR A 167 -7.91 12.69 18.77
CA TYR A 167 -7.30 13.01 20.05
C TYR A 167 -8.34 13.49 21.06
N GLY A 168 -9.33 14.26 20.62
CA GLY A 168 -10.48 14.73 21.40
C GLY A 168 -11.63 13.73 21.52
N ASP A 169 -11.43 12.44 21.16
CA ASP A 169 -12.44 11.37 21.18
C ASP A 169 -13.60 11.54 20.16
N ASP A 170 -13.44 12.38 19.15
CA ASP A 170 -14.34 12.50 17.99
C ASP A 170 -13.82 11.60 16.86
N TRP A 171 -14.39 10.37 16.76
CA TRP A 171 -13.96 9.29 15.84
C TRP A 171 -14.87 9.16 14.61
#